data_e03a850491d2506f25d5a98da8bcf583
#
_entry.id   e03a850491d2506f25d5a98da8bcf583
#
_cell.length_a   1.000
_cell.length_b   1.000
_cell.length_c   1.000
_cell.angle_alpha   90.00
_cell.angle_beta   90.00
_cell.angle_gamma   90.00
#
_symmetry.space_group_name_H-M   'P 1'
#
loop_
_entity.id
_entity.type
_entity.pdbx_description
1 polymer ?
#
loop_
_entity_poly.entity_id
_entity_poly.type
_entity_poly.pdbx_seq_one_letter_code
_entity_poly.pdbx_strand_id
1 'polypeptide(L)'
;LAIPTLIHKKLRDLYNAAKKAGVSDIKIIPRIYNFNRPDINLRDLEEISIEDLIGRQSIAIDAAGIEGFLKGRRILVTGAGGSIGSELVMQVCTYQPAEVVLFDIDETELHNLGLKLHRRFPLLQGALHFVTGDVRDERRVDKVFQAFRPQVVFHAAAYKHVPMMEHNATEAVKVNILGTHILTGCAVAHGVEKFIMISTDKAVRPTSVMGATKRVAEYICRAYHSSALLSPHPSRPEIWGHAPEFRGIRGR
;
A
#
# COMPACT_ATOMS: atom_id res chain seq x y z
N LEU A 1 -18.56 16.51 -11.33
CA LEU A 1 -19.77 16.08 -10.59
C LEU A 1 -19.47 16.03 -9.10
N ALA A 2 -20.12 16.88 -8.32
CA ALA A 2 -19.90 17.07 -6.88
C ALA A 2 -21.07 16.51 -6.04
N ILE A 3 -21.56 15.31 -6.35
CA ILE A 3 -22.67 14.70 -5.62
C ILE A 3 -22.13 13.50 -4.81
N PRO A 4 -22.02 13.63 -3.48
CA PRO A 4 -21.33 12.65 -2.62
C PRO A 4 -22.01 11.28 -2.55
N THR A 5 -23.31 11.23 -2.78
CA THR A 5 -24.14 10.02 -2.57
C THR A 5 -24.59 9.36 -3.87
N LEU A 6 -23.93 9.64 -4.98
CA LEU A 6 -24.32 9.08 -6.28
C LEU A 6 -24.06 7.58 -6.31
N ILE A 7 -25.11 6.79 -6.43
CA ILE A 7 -25.04 5.35 -6.71
C ILE A 7 -24.47 5.17 -8.13
N HIS A 8 -23.59 4.21 -8.35
CA HIS A 8 -22.85 3.96 -9.60
C HIS A 8 -23.74 3.95 -10.86
N LYS A 9 -24.96 3.42 -10.79
CA LYS A 9 -25.92 3.43 -11.89
C LYS A 9 -26.27 4.87 -12.31
N LYS A 10 -26.54 5.76 -11.36
CA LYS A 10 -26.83 7.18 -11.63
C LYS A 10 -25.59 7.94 -12.13
N LEU A 11 -24.37 7.59 -11.65
CA LEU A 11 -23.14 8.19 -12.15
C LEU A 11 -22.94 7.86 -13.64
N ARG A 12 -23.14 6.60 -14.02
CA ARG A 12 -23.04 6.16 -15.41
C ARG A 12 -24.10 6.82 -16.30
N ASP A 13 -25.32 6.94 -15.82
CA ASP A 13 -26.42 7.56 -16.57
C ASP A 13 -26.13 9.06 -16.79
N LEU A 14 -25.63 9.77 -15.77
CA LEU A 14 -25.21 11.17 -15.86
C LEU A 14 -24.00 11.35 -16.79
N TYR A 15 -23.01 10.47 -16.71
CA TYR A 15 -21.86 10.50 -17.61
C TYR A 15 -22.28 10.35 -19.06
N ASN A 16 -23.15 9.36 -19.36
CA ASN A 16 -23.68 9.14 -20.68
C ASN A 16 -24.53 10.32 -21.18
N ALA A 17 -25.34 10.92 -20.31
CA ALA A 17 -26.15 12.10 -20.64
C ALA A 17 -25.25 13.31 -20.95
N ALA A 18 -24.22 13.55 -20.15
CA ALA A 18 -23.25 14.63 -20.38
C ALA A 18 -22.48 14.45 -21.70
N LYS A 19 -22.02 13.22 -22.00
CA LYS A 19 -21.38 12.90 -23.29
C LYS A 19 -22.31 13.13 -24.49
N LYS A 20 -23.59 12.72 -24.38
CA LYS A 20 -24.61 13.00 -25.42
C LYS A 20 -24.88 14.48 -25.61
N ALA A 21 -24.76 15.26 -24.53
CA ALA A 21 -24.90 16.73 -24.56
C ALA A 21 -23.63 17.47 -25.08
N GLY A 22 -22.59 16.72 -25.52
CA GLY A 22 -21.38 17.31 -26.09
C GLY A 22 -20.33 17.74 -25.06
N VAL A 23 -20.48 17.38 -23.77
CA VAL A 23 -19.46 17.69 -22.75
C VAL A 23 -18.29 16.76 -22.92
N SER A 24 -17.10 17.31 -23.21
CA SER A 24 -15.86 16.55 -23.47
C SER A 24 -15.08 16.25 -22.19
N ASP A 25 -15.03 17.17 -21.24
CA ASP A 25 -14.25 17.07 -20.01
C ASP A 25 -15.17 16.89 -18.80
N ILE A 26 -15.24 15.66 -18.29
CA ILE A 26 -16.08 15.30 -17.16
C ILE A 26 -15.17 14.74 -16.06
N LYS A 27 -15.11 15.45 -14.93
CA LYS A 27 -14.29 15.10 -13.76
C LYS A 27 -15.15 14.77 -12.56
N ILE A 28 -14.59 13.94 -11.67
CA ILE A 28 -15.21 13.60 -10.38
C ILE A 28 -14.31 14.05 -9.23
N ILE A 29 -14.92 14.25 -8.08
CA ILE A 29 -14.21 14.36 -6.82
C ILE A 29 -14.05 12.94 -6.29
N PRO A 30 -12.82 12.46 -6.04
CA PRO A 30 -12.59 11.12 -5.49
C PRO A 30 -13.32 10.92 -4.17
N ARG A 31 -13.89 9.73 -3.95
CA ARG A 31 -14.65 9.40 -2.74
C ARG A 31 -13.82 9.35 -1.45
N ILE A 32 -12.50 9.40 -1.56
CA ILE A 32 -11.55 9.39 -0.45
C ILE A 32 -11.60 10.69 0.37
N TYR A 33 -12.19 11.76 -0.19
CA TYR A 33 -12.34 13.00 0.54
C TYR A 33 -13.58 12.95 1.44
N ASN A 34 -13.35 12.92 2.76
CA ASN A 34 -14.39 13.20 3.75
C ASN A 34 -14.91 14.62 3.51
N PHE A 35 -16.19 14.76 3.16
CA PHE A 35 -16.86 16.02 2.81
C PHE A 35 -16.87 17.10 3.91
N ASN A 36 -16.32 16.83 5.09
CA ASN A 36 -16.17 17.80 6.18
C ASN A 36 -14.97 18.75 6.00
N ARG A 37 -14.31 18.81 4.83
CA ARG A 37 -13.23 19.77 4.55
C ARG A 37 -13.73 20.86 3.59
N PRO A 38 -13.60 22.16 3.97
CA PRO A 38 -14.03 23.29 3.14
C PRO A 38 -13.15 23.55 1.90
N ASP A 39 -12.03 22.84 1.72
CA ASP A 39 -10.98 23.19 0.76
C ASP A 39 -10.80 22.11 -0.33
N ILE A 40 -11.85 21.93 -1.16
CA ILE A 40 -11.71 21.15 -2.40
C ILE A 40 -11.14 22.08 -3.48
N ASN A 41 -9.90 21.85 -3.90
CA ASN A 41 -9.28 22.57 -4.99
C ASN A 41 -9.62 21.95 -6.35
N LEU A 42 -9.67 22.76 -7.41
CA LEU A 42 -9.85 22.28 -8.80
C LEU A 42 -8.76 21.26 -9.23
N ARG A 43 -7.62 21.23 -8.53
CA ARG A 43 -6.53 20.27 -8.74
C ARG A 43 -6.83 18.87 -8.17
N ASP A 44 -7.85 18.73 -7.33
CA ASP A 44 -8.28 17.47 -6.74
C ASP A 44 -9.29 16.73 -7.61
N LEU A 45 -9.66 17.32 -8.77
CA LEU A 45 -10.58 16.71 -9.72
C LEU A 45 -9.85 15.70 -10.59
N GLU A 46 -10.34 14.45 -10.57
CA GLU A 46 -9.82 13.35 -11.39
C GLU A 46 -10.73 13.05 -12.58
N GLU A 47 -10.15 12.48 -13.64
CA GLU A 47 -10.94 11.93 -14.74
C GLU A 47 -11.74 10.71 -14.27
N ILE A 48 -12.95 10.56 -14.79
CA ILE A 48 -13.78 9.40 -14.46
C ILE A 48 -13.14 8.14 -15.04
N SER A 49 -12.76 7.23 -14.16
CA SER A 49 -12.23 5.92 -14.54
C SER A 49 -13.36 4.95 -14.93
N ILE A 50 -13.02 3.89 -15.67
CA ILE A 50 -13.97 2.81 -15.98
C ILE A 50 -14.44 2.12 -14.70
N GLU A 51 -13.58 2.02 -13.71
CA GLU A 51 -13.86 1.44 -12.40
C GLU A 51 -14.96 2.20 -11.64
N ASP A 52 -14.98 3.53 -11.75
CA ASP A 52 -16.02 4.38 -11.16
C ASP A 52 -17.39 4.13 -11.80
N LEU A 53 -17.40 3.81 -13.09
CA LEU A 53 -18.62 3.52 -13.85
C LEU A 53 -19.16 2.10 -13.61
N ILE A 54 -18.27 1.12 -13.32
CA ILE A 54 -18.65 -0.28 -13.10
C ILE A 54 -19.16 -0.53 -11.68
N GLY A 55 -18.86 0.36 -10.75
CA GLY A 55 -19.41 0.31 -9.40
C GLY A 55 -18.84 -0.80 -8.52
N ARG A 56 -17.56 -0.78 -8.24
CA ARG A 56 -17.05 -1.56 -7.11
C ARG A 56 -17.70 -1.05 -5.81
N GLN A 57 -18.34 -1.95 -5.07
CA GLN A 57 -18.81 -1.61 -3.73
C GLN A 57 -17.60 -1.18 -2.89
N SER A 58 -17.63 0.06 -2.38
CA SER A 58 -16.64 0.47 -1.39
C SER A 58 -16.82 -0.40 -0.15
N ILE A 59 -15.75 -1.10 0.22
CA ILE A 59 -15.72 -1.85 1.48
C ILE A 59 -15.83 -0.80 2.60
N ALA A 60 -16.75 -1.00 3.53
CA ALA A 60 -16.83 -0.18 4.73
C ALA A 60 -15.52 -0.41 5.52
N ILE A 61 -14.71 0.65 5.63
CA ILE A 61 -13.44 0.61 6.36
C ILE A 61 -13.76 0.81 7.84
N ASP A 62 -13.34 -0.13 8.68
CA ASP A 62 -13.34 0.05 10.14
C ASP A 62 -12.24 1.06 10.55
N ALA A 63 -12.59 2.34 10.46
CA ALA A 63 -11.67 3.43 10.77
C ALA A 63 -11.21 3.41 12.23
N ALA A 64 -12.04 2.96 13.17
CA ALA A 64 -11.69 2.88 14.58
C ALA A 64 -10.67 1.77 14.86
N GLY A 65 -10.84 0.60 14.23
CA GLY A 65 -9.89 -0.49 14.29
C GLY A 65 -8.53 -0.10 13.69
N ILE A 66 -8.54 0.63 12.57
CA ILE A 66 -7.30 1.12 11.94
C ILE A 66 -6.62 2.18 12.80
N GLU A 67 -7.36 3.11 13.41
CA GLU A 67 -6.78 4.12 14.29
C GLU A 67 -6.07 3.44 15.49
N GLY A 68 -6.72 2.50 16.16
CA GLY A 68 -6.13 1.74 17.26
C GLY A 68 -4.88 0.95 16.84
N PHE A 69 -4.79 0.58 15.57
CA PHE A 69 -3.67 -0.17 15.01
C PHE A 69 -2.46 0.72 14.64
N LEU A 70 -2.67 1.97 14.18
CA LEU A 70 -1.61 2.84 13.63
C LEU A 70 -1.19 3.98 14.54
N LYS A 71 -2.09 4.49 15.39
CA LYS A 71 -1.85 5.66 16.23
C LYS A 71 -0.70 5.42 17.22
N GLY A 72 0.26 6.36 17.23
CA GLY A 72 1.42 6.27 18.12
C GLY A 72 2.39 5.14 17.83
N ARG A 73 2.28 4.46 16.68
CA ARG A 73 3.18 3.37 16.27
C ARG A 73 4.33 3.86 15.41
N ARG A 74 5.45 3.14 15.45
CA ARG A 74 6.56 3.28 14.50
C ARG A 74 6.29 2.37 13.32
N ILE A 75 6.21 2.95 12.13
CA ILE A 75 5.75 2.28 10.92
C ILE A 75 6.83 2.35 9.85
N LEU A 76 7.14 1.22 9.23
CA LEU A 76 8.00 1.15 8.05
C LEU A 76 7.14 0.85 6.82
N VAL A 77 7.30 1.66 5.77
CA VAL A 77 6.69 1.42 4.46
C VAL A 77 7.81 1.21 3.45
N THR A 78 7.90 0.02 2.86
CA THR A 78 8.84 -0.25 1.76
C THR A 78 8.16 -0.09 0.42
N GLY A 79 8.90 0.37 -0.60
CA GLY A 79 8.29 0.78 -1.86
C GLY A 79 7.47 2.07 -1.69
N ALA A 80 7.92 2.94 -0.77
CA ALA A 80 7.17 4.12 -0.34
C ALA A 80 6.99 5.16 -1.45
N GLY A 81 7.92 5.27 -2.39
CA GLY A 81 7.82 6.14 -3.56
C GLY A 81 6.86 5.63 -4.63
N GLY A 82 6.56 4.33 -4.65
CA GLY A 82 5.63 3.74 -5.62
C GLY A 82 4.19 4.21 -5.45
N SER A 83 3.35 3.94 -6.45
CA SER A 83 1.93 4.40 -6.46
C SER A 83 1.14 3.89 -5.26
N ILE A 84 1.31 2.62 -4.86
CA ILE A 84 0.63 2.03 -3.69
C ILE A 84 1.30 2.50 -2.40
N GLY A 85 2.63 2.46 -2.32
CA GLY A 85 3.38 2.84 -1.13
C GLY A 85 3.16 4.29 -0.73
N SER A 86 3.18 5.22 -1.69
CA SER A 86 2.94 6.63 -1.43
C SER A 86 1.52 6.91 -0.91
N GLU A 87 0.51 6.24 -1.45
CA GLU A 87 -0.86 6.35 -0.94
C GLU A 87 -0.98 5.75 0.46
N LEU A 88 -0.38 4.59 0.72
CA LEU A 88 -0.31 4.00 2.07
C LEU A 88 0.30 4.97 3.08
N VAL A 89 1.43 5.60 2.74
CA VAL A 89 2.07 6.59 3.60
C VAL A 89 1.13 7.77 3.88
N MET A 90 0.46 8.30 2.85
CA MET A 90 -0.51 9.39 2.99
C MET A 90 -1.66 9.01 3.94
N GLN A 91 -2.19 7.78 3.82
CA GLN A 91 -3.24 7.29 4.70
C GLN A 91 -2.73 7.05 6.13
N VAL A 92 -1.58 6.40 6.29
CA VAL A 92 -0.94 6.15 7.59
C VAL A 92 -0.74 7.46 8.37
N CYS A 93 -0.27 8.51 7.71
CA CYS A 93 -0.04 9.81 8.34
C CYS A 93 -1.32 10.47 8.88
N THR A 94 -2.51 10.12 8.37
CA THR A 94 -3.78 10.65 8.91
C THR A 94 -4.10 10.11 10.30
N TYR A 95 -3.52 8.97 10.70
CA TYR A 95 -3.74 8.31 11.97
C TYR A 95 -2.70 8.65 13.05
N GLN A 96 -1.91 9.71 12.85
CA GLN A 96 -0.94 10.22 13.84
C GLN A 96 0.01 9.14 14.37
N PRO A 97 0.80 8.48 13.50
CA PRO A 97 1.84 7.55 13.93
C PRO A 97 2.92 8.28 14.75
N ALA A 98 3.67 7.56 15.57
CA ALA A 98 4.83 8.13 16.27
C ALA A 98 5.96 8.44 15.30
N GLU A 99 6.24 7.51 14.36
CA GLU A 99 7.25 7.66 13.32
C GLU A 99 6.83 6.91 12.07
N VAL A 100 7.19 7.42 10.90
CA VAL A 100 7.03 6.73 9.61
C VAL A 100 8.37 6.72 8.89
N VAL A 101 8.87 5.51 8.61
CA VAL A 101 10.07 5.28 7.81
C VAL A 101 9.64 4.96 6.38
N LEU A 102 10.01 5.81 5.45
CA LEU A 102 9.74 5.69 4.03
C LEU A 102 10.98 5.11 3.36
N PHE A 103 10.93 3.83 2.99
CA PHE A 103 12.05 3.11 2.40
C PHE A 103 11.77 2.82 0.92
N ASP A 104 12.62 3.30 0.04
CA ASP A 104 12.54 3.05 -1.40
C ASP A 104 13.94 3.10 -2.04
N ILE A 105 14.07 2.45 -3.19
CA ILE A 105 15.28 2.55 -4.03
C ILE A 105 15.27 3.84 -4.84
N ASP A 106 14.09 4.39 -5.15
CA ASP A 106 13.93 5.60 -5.96
C ASP A 106 13.97 6.85 -5.07
N GLU A 107 15.13 7.50 -5.07
CA GLU A 107 15.40 8.73 -4.32
C GLU A 107 14.50 9.88 -4.79
N THR A 108 14.25 9.99 -6.10
CA THR A 108 13.44 11.07 -6.68
C THR A 108 11.98 10.98 -6.23
N GLU A 109 11.42 9.77 -6.25
CA GLU A 109 10.05 9.59 -5.78
C GLU A 109 9.91 9.77 -4.26
N LEU A 110 10.93 9.39 -3.47
CA LEU A 110 10.97 9.70 -2.04
C LEU A 110 10.99 11.21 -1.79
N HIS A 111 11.81 11.95 -2.53
CA HIS A 111 11.88 13.41 -2.44
C HIS A 111 10.53 14.07 -2.77
N ASN A 112 9.94 13.67 -3.90
CA ASN A 112 8.63 14.17 -4.35
C ASN A 112 7.53 13.90 -3.32
N LEU A 113 7.52 12.70 -2.75
CA LEU A 113 6.60 12.33 -1.68
C LEU A 113 6.83 13.18 -0.42
N GLY A 114 8.08 13.43 -0.06
CA GLY A 114 8.48 14.28 1.06
C GLY A 114 7.89 15.68 0.95
N LEU A 115 7.99 16.32 -0.22
CA LEU A 115 7.40 17.64 -0.45
C LEU A 115 5.87 17.65 -0.25
N LYS A 116 5.18 16.59 -0.67
CA LYS A 116 3.72 16.47 -0.47
C LYS A 116 3.37 16.27 1.01
N LEU A 117 4.11 15.39 1.71
CA LEU A 117 3.89 15.09 3.12
C LEU A 117 4.13 16.29 4.02
N HIS A 118 5.22 17.03 3.81
CA HIS A 118 5.53 18.23 4.59
C HIS A 118 4.45 19.31 4.47
N ARG A 119 3.85 19.47 3.28
CA ARG A 119 2.73 20.40 3.06
C ARG A 119 1.45 19.94 3.74
N ARG A 120 1.16 18.63 3.71
CA ARG A 120 -0.11 18.08 4.20
C ARG A 120 -0.10 17.78 5.70
N PHE A 121 1.05 17.39 6.23
CA PHE A 121 1.23 16.97 7.62
C PHE A 121 2.39 17.71 8.29
N PRO A 122 2.32 19.05 8.44
CA PRO A 122 3.42 19.84 8.98
C PRO A 122 3.80 19.43 10.42
N LEU A 123 2.86 18.91 11.20
CA LEU A 123 3.10 18.44 12.57
C LEU A 123 3.88 17.12 12.65
N LEU A 124 3.97 16.36 11.55
CA LEU A 124 4.72 15.10 11.49
C LEU A 124 6.13 15.26 10.91
N GLN A 125 6.60 16.48 10.61
CA GLN A 125 7.89 16.68 9.97
C GLN A 125 9.06 15.97 10.65
N GLY A 126 9.13 16.03 11.97
CA GLY A 126 10.15 15.36 12.78
C GLY A 126 9.99 13.85 12.90
N ALA A 127 8.84 13.31 12.50
CA ALA A 127 8.49 11.90 12.60
C ALA A 127 8.59 11.16 11.24
N LEU A 128 8.92 11.86 10.15
CA LEU A 128 9.05 11.30 8.81
C LEU A 128 10.52 11.07 8.46
N HIS A 129 10.90 9.82 8.21
CA HIS A 129 12.27 9.42 7.90
C HIS A 129 12.36 8.88 6.47
N PHE A 130 13.06 9.56 5.60
CA PHE A 130 13.25 9.18 4.20
C PHE A 130 14.54 8.38 4.07
N VAL A 131 14.43 7.12 3.68
CA VAL A 131 15.55 6.18 3.65
C VAL A 131 15.67 5.56 2.26
N THR A 132 16.71 5.94 1.54
CA THR A 132 17.05 5.32 0.26
C THR A 132 17.74 3.98 0.49
N GLY A 133 17.25 2.93 -0.16
CA GLY A 133 17.82 1.59 -0.06
C GLY A 133 17.07 0.55 -0.89
N ASP A 134 17.75 -0.56 -1.12
CA ASP A 134 17.23 -1.70 -1.85
C ASP A 134 16.77 -2.78 -0.87
N VAL A 135 15.59 -3.35 -1.05
CA VAL A 135 15.07 -4.46 -0.23
C VAL A 135 15.91 -5.75 -0.36
N ARG A 136 16.76 -5.83 -1.38
CA ARG A 136 17.71 -6.94 -1.60
C ARG A 136 18.98 -6.80 -0.78
N ASP A 137 19.28 -5.61 -0.27
CA ASP A 137 20.44 -5.36 0.59
C ASP A 137 20.09 -5.67 2.04
N GLU A 138 20.35 -6.90 2.46
CA GLU A 138 20.10 -7.40 3.81
C GLU A 138 20.73 -6.51 4.89
N ARG A 139 21.99 -6.07 4.68
CA ARG A 139 22.69 -5.22 5.65
C ARG A 139 22.03 -3.85 5.79
N ARG A 140 21.55 -3.27 4.69
CA ARG A 140 20.84 -1.99 4.70
C ARG A 140 19.51 -2.13 5.38
N VAL A 141 18.76 -3.18 5.06
CA VAL A 141 17.47 -3.50 5.68
C VAL A 141 17.64 -3.70 7.19
N ASP A 142 18.56 -4.55 7.62
CA ASP A 142 18.83 -4.80 9.04
C ASP A 142 19.18 -3.52 9.82
N LYS A 143 20.04 -2.65 9.27
CA LYS A 143 20.34 -1.35 9.87
C LYS A 143 19.11 -0.47 10.05
N VAL A 144 18.18 -0.50 9.11
CA VAL A 144 16.91 0.25 9.21
C VAL A 144 16.05 -0.29 10.35
N PHE A 145 15.90 -1.61 10.45
CA PHE A 145 15.16 -2.22 11.55
C PHE A 145 15.81 -1.95 12.90
N GLN A 146 17.14 -2.02 12.98
CA GLN A 146 17.89 -1.71 14.19
C GLN A 146 17.70 -0.24 14.64
N ALA A 147 17.80 0.70 13.69
CA ALA A 147 17.74 2.13 13.99
C ALA A 147 16.32 2.60 14.38
N PHE A 148 15.30 2.16 13.64
CA PHE A 148 13.93 2.67 13.78
C PHE A 148 13.00 1.75 14.56
N ARG A 149 13.36 0.48 14.73
CA ARG A 149 12.57 -0.54 15.48
C ARG A 149 11.07 -0.47 15.14
N PRO A 150 10.70 -0.66 13.87
CA PRO A 150 9.31 -0.54 13.46
C PRO A 150 8.45 -1.60 14.15
N GLN A 151 7.24 -1.20 14.56
CA GLN A 151 6.24 -2.08 15.14
C GLN A 151 5.33 -2.65 14.06
N VAL A 152 5.11 -1.87 13.00
CA VAL A 152 4.27 -2.24 11.86
C VAL A 152 5.09 -2.06 10.58
N VAL A 153 5.05 -3.04 9.70
CA VAL A 153 5.69 -2.98 8.38
C VAL A 153 4.63 -3.15 7.29
N PHE A 154 4.58 -2.20 6.37
CA PHE A 154 3.87 -2.33 5.11
C PHE A 154 4.88 -2.57 3.99
N HIS A 155 4.84 -3.75 3.39
CA HIS A 155 5.73 -4.11 2.30
C HIS A 155 5.04 -3.97 0.95
N ALA A 156 5.28 -2.82 0.27
CA ALA A 156 4.75 -2.52 -1.06
C ALA A 156 5.83 -2.53 -2.15
N ALA A 157 7.11 -2.71 -1.80
CA ALA A 157 8.19 -2.82 -2.77
C ALA A 157 8.04 -4.11 -3.60
N ALA A 158 7.88 -3.97 -4.91
CA ALA A 158 7.81 -5.10 -5.84
C ALA A 158 7.94 -4.63 -7.29
N TYR A 159 8.46 -5.48 -8.15
CA TYR A 159 8.25 -5.36 -9.60
C TYR A 159 6.87 -5.90 -9.98
N LYS A 160 6.06 -5.09 -10.69
CA LYS A 160 4.63 -5.35 -10.93
C LYS A 160 4.21 -5.42 -12.41
N HIS A 161 5.04 -4.95 -13.32
CA HIS A 161 4.70 -4.91 -14.75
C HIS A 161 4.90 -6.26 -15.42
N VAL A 162 3.80 -6.96 -15.69
CA VAL A 162 3.81 -8.35 -16.24
C VAL A 162 4.68 -8.46 -17.49
N PRO A 163 4.49 -7.67 -18.58
CA PRO A 163 5.29 -7.85 -19.79
C PRO A 163 6.79 -7.66 -19.55
N MET A 164 7.17 -6.70 -18.68
CA MET A 164 8.58 -6.48 -18.37
C MET A 164 9.19 -7.65 -17.60
N MET A 165 8.43 -8.26 -16.69
CA MET A 165 8.94 -9.34 -15.85
C MET A 165 9.04 -10.67 -16.58
N GLU A 166 8.30 -10.88 -17.65
CA GLU A 166 8.52 -12.02 -18.54
C GLU A 166 9.93 -12.00 -19.18
N HIS A 167 10.43 -10.80 -19.51
CA HIS A 167 11.78 -10.62 -20.04
C HIS A 167 12.87 -10.46 -18.95
N ASN A 168 12.48 -10.25 -17.70
CA ASN A 168 13.40 -9.97 -16.59
C ASN A 168 13.06 -10.85 -15.36
N ALA A 169 12.84 -12.14 -15.59
CA ALA A 169 12.41 -13.09 -14.55
C ALA A 169 13.32 -13.12 -13.33
N THR A 170 14.65 -13.08 -13.55
CA THR A 170 15.66 -13.08 -12.47
C THR A 170 15.50 -11.85 -11.55
N GLU A 171 15.24 -10.68 -12.11
CA GLU A 171 15.04 -9.47 -11.32
C GLU A 171 13.73 -9.50 -10.54
N ALA A 172 12.66 -10.06 -11.13
CA ALA A 172 11.42 -10.32 -10.42
C ALA A 172 11.62 -11.25 -9.21
N VAL A 173 12.39 -12.32 -9.37
CA VAL A 173 12.75 -13.24 -8.28
C VAL A 173 13.54 -12.52 -7.19
N LYS A 174 14.58 -11.76 -7.56
CA LYS A 174 15.42 -11.05 -6.60
C LYS A 174 14.63 -10.03 -5.77
N VAL A 175 13.77 -9.24 -6.41
CA VAL A 175 13.01 -8.19 -5.69
C VAL A 175 11.83 -8.79 -4.95
N ASN A 176 10.97 -9.54 -5.65
CA ASN A 176 9.70 -9.97 -5.08
C ASN A 176 9.86 -11.16 -4.11
N ILE A 177 10.84 -12.04 -4.32
CA ILE A 177 11.05 -13.22 -3.47
C ILE A 177 12.15 -12.96 -2.45
N LEU A 178 13.40 -12.71 -2.90
CA LEU A 178 14.51 -12.51 -1.99
C LEU A 178 14.31 -11.26 -1.11
N GLY A 179 13.88 -10.13 -1.70
CA GLY A 179 13.56 -8.92 -0.94
C GLY A 179 12.50 -9.15 0.15
N THR A 180 11.41 -9.90 -0.17
CA THR A 180 10.40 -10.28 0.82
C THR A 180 10.99 -11.19 1.90
N HIS A 181 11.83 -12.15 1.54
CA HIS A 181 12.51 -13.05 2.48
C HIS A 181 13.37 -12.28 3.47
N ILE A 182 14.21 -11.37 2.99
CA ILE A 182 15.06 -10.51 3.83
C ILE A 182 14.21 -9.67 4.78
N LEU A 183 13.19 -8.99 4.27
CA LEU A 183 12.33 -8.13 5.09
C LEU A 183 11.58 -8.90 6.16
N THR A 184 11.03 -10.08 5.83
CA THR A 184 10.33 -10.92 6.82
C THR A 184 11.28 -11.50 7.85
N GLY A 185 12.49 -11.90 7.44
CA GLY A 185 13.55 -12.35 8.35
C GLY A 185 13.94 -11.26 9.35
N CYS A 186 14.23 -10.04 8.87
CA CYS A 186 14.52 -8.89 9.73
C CYS A 186 13.31 -8.54 10.63
N ALA A 187 12.08 -8.59 10.12
CA ALA A 187 10.89 -8.32 10.90
C ALA A 187 10.76 -9.27 12.11
N VAL A 188 11.01 -10.57 11.91
CA VAL A 188 11.01 -11.57 12.99
C VAL A 188 12.17 -11.31 13.96
N ALA A 189 13.40 -11.09 13.45
CA ALA A 189 14.58 -10.88 14.27
C ALA A 189 14.49 -9.64 15.17
N HIS A 190 13.82 -8.58 14.69
CA HIS A 190 13.65 -7.31 15.43
C HIS A 190 12.30 -7.18 16.14
N GLY A 191 11.49 -8.24 16.21
CA GLY A 191 10.26 -8.28 16.98
C GLY A 191 9.15 -7.34 16.46
N VAL A 192 9.03 -7.21 15.14
CA VAL A 192 7.91 -6.50 14.50
C VAL A 192 6.59 -7.13 14.91
N GLU A 193 5.64 -6.32 15.36
CA GLU A 193 4.34 -6.82 15.81
C GLU A 193 3.46 -7.26 14.64
N LYS A 194 3.49 -6.48 13.54
CA LYS A 194 2.67 -6.75 12.34
C LYS A 194 3.43 -6.48 11.05
N PHE A 195 3.41 -7.47 10.16
CA PHE A 195 3.98 -7.37 8.82
C PHE A 195 2.88 -7.58 7.77
N ILE A 196 2.60 -6.55 6.98
CA ILE A 196 1.55 -6.55 5.95
C ILE A 196 2.22 -6.48 4.58
N MET A 197 2.11 -7.56 3.81
CA MET A 197 2.59 -7.59 2.43
C MET A 197 1.46 -7.22 1.45
N ILE A 198 1.73 -6.27 0.59
CA ILE A 198 0.80 -5.92 -0.50
C ILE A 198 0.93 -6.97 -1.60
N SER A 199 -0.16 -7.69 -1.87
CA SER A 199 -0.22 -8.71 -2.90
C SER A 199 -1.14 -8.29 -4.07
N THR A 200 -1.48 -9.23 -4.95
CA THR A 200 -2.23 -9.00 -6.17
C THR A 200 -3.14 -10.19 -6.49
N ASP A 201 -4.23 -9.94 -7.20
CA ASP A 201 -5.09 -10.97 -7.80
C ASP A 201 -4.33 -11.96 -8.69
N LYS A 202 -3.26 -11.50 -9.35
CA LYS A 202 -2.41 -12.31 -10.23
C LYS A 202 -1.60 -13.37 -9.49
N ALA A 203 -1.51 -13.30 -8.17
CA ALA A 203 -0.90 -14.32 -7.33
C ALA A 203 -1.83 -15.51 -7.03
N VAL A 204 -3.15 -15.38 -7.21
CA VAL A 204 -4.13 -16.44 -6.84
C VAL A 204 -3.99 -17.68 -7.72
N ARG A 205 -3.92 -17.48 -9.04
CA ARG A 205 -3.64 -18.53 -10.04
C ARG A 205 -2.62 -17.98 -11.04
N PRO A 206 -1.33 -17.99 -10.69
CA PRO A 206 -0.33 -17.29 -11.46
C PRO A 206 -0.12 -17.90 -12.82
N THR A 207 -0.27 -17.09 -13.86
CA THR A 207 0.02 -17.43 -15.26
C THR A 207 1.18 -16.62 -15.82
N SER A 208 1.86 -15.84 -14.97
CA SER A 208 2.98 -14.97 -15.32
C SER A 208 4.09 -15.08 -14.29
N VAL A 209 5.31 -14.74 -14.68
CA VAL A 209 6.49 -14.66 -13.79
C VAL A 209 6.17 -13.74 -12.61
N MET A 210 5.65 -12.55 -12.88
CA MET A 210 5.30 -11.59 -11.82
C MET A 210 4.30 -12.19 -10.84
N GLY A 211 3.22 -12.79 -11.31
CA GLY A 211 2.21 -13.44 -10.46
C GLY A 211 2.80 -14.59 -9.64
N ALA A 212 3.63 -15.44 -10.26
CA ALA A 212 4.31 -16.55 -9.59
C ALA A 212 5.25 -16.05 -8.49
N THR A 213 6.05 -15.01 -8.74
CA THR A 213 6.94 -14.44 -7.72
C THR A 213 6.17 -13.84 -6.53
N LYS A 214 5.04 -13.18 -6.77
CA LYS A 214 4.16 -12.67 -5.69
C LYS A 214 3.53 -13.81 -4.90
N ARG A 215 3.15 -14.92 -5.55
CA ARG A 215 2.65 -16.12 -4.87
C ARG A 215 3.69 -16.75 -3.94
N VAL A 216 4.94 -16.85 -4.41
CA VAL A 216 6.05 -17.35 -3.56
C VAL A 216 6.28 -16.40 -2.38
N ALA A 217 6.22 -15.09 -2.58
CA ALA A 217 6.32 -14.11 -1.50
C ALA A 217 5.22 -14.28 -0.44
N GLU A 218 3.98 -14.61 -0.84
CA GLU A 218 2.91 -14.97 0.12
C GLU A 218 3.26 -16.22 0.93
N TYR A 219 3.84 -17.24 0.31
CA TYR A 219 4.27 -18.44 1.02
C TYR A 219 5.41 -18.17 2.01
N ILE A 220 6.35 -17.28 1.65
CA ILE A 220 7.42 -16.83 2.56
C ILE A 220 6.81 -16.18 3.79
N CYS A 221 5.88 -15.22 3.62
CA CYS A 221 5.22 -14.56 4.74
C CYS A 221 4.50 -15.57 5.67
N ARG A 222 3.80 -16.56 5.09
CA ARG A 222 3.15 -17.63 5.85
C ARG A 222 4.14 -18.51 6.61
N ALA A 223 5.26 -18.90 5.97
CA ALA A 223 6.28 -19.73 6.58
C ALA A 223 6.90 -19.03 7.80
N TYR A 224 7.24 -17.75 7.68
CA TYR A 224 7.76 -16.97 8.81
C TYR A 224 6.72 -16.79 9.92
N HIS A 225 5.45 -16.57 9.59
CA HIS A 225 4.37 -16.52 10.58
C HIS A 225 4.27 -17.84 11.37
N SER A 226 4.25 -18.97 10.68
CA SER A 226 4.19 -20.29 11.31
C SER A 226 5.41 -20.57 12.18
N SER A 227 6.61 -20.21 11.72
CA SER A 227 7.86 -20.36 12.48
C SER A 227 7.89 -19.45 13.72
N ALA A 228 7.41 -18.22 13.62
CA ALA A 228 7.31 -17.29 14.74
C ALA A 228 6.32 -17.79 15.81
N LEU A 229 5.25 -18.51 15.42
CA LEU A 229 4.32 -19.13 16.36
C LEU A 229 4.96 -20.29 17.17
N LEU A 230 5.97 -20.95 16.61
CA LEU A 230 6.70 -22.02 17.26
C LEU A 230 7.86 -21.52 18.14
N SER A 231 8.23 -20.25 18.02
CA SER A 231 9.31 -19.64 18.78
C SER A 231 8.80 -19.12 20.13
N PRO A 232 9.53 -19.32 21.24
CA PRO A 232 9.10 -18.87 22.58
C PRO A 232 9.26 -17.36 22.83
N HIS A 233 9.44 -16.54 21.79
CA HIS A 233 9.66 -15.11 21.94
C HIS A 233 8.37 -14.38 22.39
N PRO A 234 8.41 -13.49 23.41
CA PRO A 234 7.23 -12.83 23.97
C PRO A 234 6.54 -11.85 23.03
N SER A 235 7.23 -11.34 22.01
CA SER A 235 6.63 -10.50 20.97
C SER A 235 6.51 -11.30 19.67
N ARG A 236 5.34 -11.90 19.43
CA ARG A 236 5.06 -12.65 18.19
C ARG A 236 4.61 -11.68 17.11
N PRO A 237 5.33 -11.56 15.97
CA PRO A 237 4.83 -10.75 14.86
C PRO A 237 3.61 -11.43 14.24
N GLU A 238 2.49 -10.69 14.14
CA GLU A 238 1.39 -11.09 13.27
C GLU A 238 1.79 -10.76 11.83
N ILE A 239 2.14 -11.80 11.07
CA ILE A 239 2.48 -11.65 9.65
C ILE A 239 1.24 -11.89 8.81
N TRP A 240 0.70 -10.82 8.26
CA TRP A 240 -0.45 -10.86 7.37
C TRP A 240 0.02 -10.87 5.91
N GLY A 241 0.01 -12.05 5.30
CA GLY A 241 0.27 -12.25 3.87
C GLY A 241 -1.01 -12.30 3.03
N HIS A 242 -2.14 -11.89 3.59
CA HIS A 242 -3.42 -11.82 2.92
C HIS A 242 -3.93 -10.38 2.84
N ALA A 243 -4.39 -10.00 1.67
CA ALA A 243 -5.66 -9.33 1.59
C ALA A 243 -6.65 -10.12 2.48
N PRO A 244 -7.51 -9.43 3.26
CA PRO A 244 -8.50 -10.10 4.10
C PRO A 244 -9.18 -11.18 3.27
N GLU A 245 -9.43 -12.35 3.88
CA GLU A 245 -10.17 -13.41 3.21
C GLU A 245 -11.31 -12.76 2.43
N PHE A 246 -11.19 -12.73 1.10
CA PHE A 246 -12.31 -12.41 0.24
C PHE A 246 -13.29 -13.59 0.36
N ARG A 247 -13.98 -13.67 1.52
CA ARG A 247 -15.21 -14.42 1.62
C ARG A 247 -16.22 -13.71 0.72
N GLY A 248 -16.36 -14.23 -0.46
CA GLY A 248 -17.53 -13.95 -1.28
C GLY A 248 -17.39 -12.96 -2.40
N ILE A 249 -16.40 -13.10 -3.28
CA ILE A 249 -16.60 -12.75 -4.69
C ILE A 249 -16.25 -13.99 -5.51
N ARG A 250 -17.16 -14.96 -5.50
CA ARG A 250 -17.27 -15.85 -6.65
C ARG A 250 -18.07 -15.07 -7.68
N GLY A 251 -17.35 -14.47 -8.64
CA GLY A 251 -17.97 -13.98 -9.85
C GLY A 251 -18.53 -15.18 -10.61
N ARG A 252 -19.81 -15.18 -10.86
CA ARG A 252 -20.44 -15.87 -11.98
C ARG A 252 -20.29 -15.02 -13.22
#